data_27b8898f6508c37247364e0941f8daaf
#
_entry.id   27b8898f6508c37247364e0941f8daaf
#
_cell.length_a   1.000
_cell.length_b   1.000
_cell.length_c   1.000
_cell.angle_alpha   90.00
_cell.angle_beta   90.00
_cell.angle_gamma   90.00
#
_symmetry.space_group_name_H-M   'P 1'
#
loop_
_entity.id
_entity.type
_entity.pdbx_description
1 polymer ?
#
loop_
_entity_poly.entity_id
_entity_poly.type
_entity_poly.pdbx_seq_one_letter_code
_entity_poly.pdbx_strand_id
1 'polypeptide(L)'
;MKKLLVTGGAGFIGGNFVYYMLENYPDIQLVCLDALTYAGNLETLKGAFKNPNFKFVKGDITNRKLVFELFEEEDFDCIVNFAAESHVDRSIEAPEVFLKTNILGTQVLLDACNKFGTERFHQVSTDEVYGDLPLDRPDLMFTEETPIHTSSPYSASKASADLLALAYNRTFGTPV
;
A
#
# COMPACT_ATOMS: atom_id res chain seq x y z
N MET A 1 -18.39 -4.01 -13.46
CA MET A 1 -17.57 -2.82 -13.14
C MET A 1 -16.64 -3.23 -12.03
N LYS A 2 -15.32 -3.03 -12.18
CA LYS A 2 -14.36 -3.40 -11.12
C LYS A 2 -14.25 -2.28 -10.09
N LYS A 3 -14.20 -2.68 -8.82
CA LYS A 3 -14.05 -1.74 -7.71
C LYS A 3 -12.66 -1.88 -7.07
N LEU A 4 -11.93 -0.78 -7.06
CA LEU A 4 -10.54 -0.70 -6.62
C LEU A 4 -10.43 0.09 -5.32
N LEU A 5 -9.77 -0.48 -4.30
CA LEU A 5 -9.29 0.27 -3.15
C LEU A 5 -7.84 0.68 -3.36
N VAL A 6 -7.56 1.98 -3.26
CA VAL A 6 -6.20 2.54 -3.25
C VAL A 6 -5.95 3.12 -1.87
N THR A 7 -5.01 2.55 -1.11
CA THR A 7 -4.59 3.12 0.17
C THR A 7 -3.40 4.03 -0.02
N GLY A 8 -3.28 5.09 0.78
CA GLY A 8 -2.19 6.07 0.60
C GLY A 8 -2.32 6.92 -0.66
N GLY A 9 -3.53 7.02 -1.22
CA GLY A 9 -3.78 7.72 -2.48
C GLY A 9 -3.71 9.25 -2.40
N ALA A 10 -3.66 9.85 -1.22
CA ALA A 10 -3.41 11.28 -1.06
C ALA A 10 -1.91 11.62 -1.02
N GLY A 11 -1.02 10.62 -1.03
CA GLY A 11 0.42 10.77 -1.17
C GLY A 11 0.86 11.00 -2.62
N PHE A 12 2.17 11.18 -2.82
CA PHE A 12 2.73 11.49 -4.15
C PHE A 12 2.52 10.37 -5.17
N ILE A 13 2.95 9.15 -4.87
CA ILE A 13 2.87 8.02 -5.82
C ILE A 13 1.42 7.56 -5.96
N GLY A 14 0.72 7.36 -4.83
CA GLY A 14 -0.67 6.92 -4.83
C GLY A 14 -1.62 7.88 -5.53
N GLY A 15 -1.41 9.21 -5.37
CA GLY A 15 -2.18 10.24 -6.06
C GLY A 15 -2.02 10.20 -7.58
N ASN A 16 -0.79 10.03 -8.08
CA ASN A 16 -0.55 9.83 -9.51
C ASN A 16 -1.21 8.55 -10.03
N PHE A 17 -1.17 7.47 -9.26
CA PHE A 17 -1.85 6.23 -9.62
C PHE A 17 -3.38 6.41 -9.67
N VAL A 18 -3.98 7.14 -8.72
CA VAL A 18 -5.42 7.46 -8.74
C VAL A 18 -5.81 8.16 -10.04
N TYR A 19 -5.09 9.20 -10.45
CA TYR A 19 -5.36 9.89 -11.71
C TYR A 19 -5.18 8.97 -12.91
N TYR A 20 -4.09 8.22 -12.97
CA TYR A 20 -3.86 7.27 -14.05
C TYR A 20 -5.01 6.28 -14.22
N MET A 21 -5.53 5.72 -13.12
CA MET A 21 -6.64 4.78 -13.15
C MET A 21 -7.94 5.43 -13.63
N LEU A 22 -8.28 6.61 -13.10
CA LEU A 22 -9.51 7.32 -13.46
C LEU A 22 -9.52 7.82 -14.92
N GLU A 23 -8.35 8.15 -15.47
CA GLU A 23 -8.21 8.63 -16.85
C GLU A 23 -8.21 7.48 -17.87
N ASN A 24 -7.57 6.36 -17.56
CA ASN A 24 -7.37 5.27 -18.51
C ASN A 24 -8.44 4.15 -18.39
N TYR A 25 -9.15 4.08 -17.27
CA TYR A 25 -10.15 3.04 -16.99
C TYR A 25 -11.48 3.65 -16.54
N PRO A 26 -12.28 4.22 -17.48
CA PRO A 26 -13.48 4.98 -17.13
C PRO A 26 -14.59 4.15 -16.44
N ASP A 27 -14.53 2.84 -16.57
CA ASP A 27 -15.51 1.92 -15.97
C ASP A 27 -15.12 1.43 -14.57
N ILE A 28 -13.98 1.89 -14.03
CA ILE A 28 -13.55 1.49 -12.69
C ILE A 28 -14.20 2.39 -11.64
N GLN A 29 -14.63 1.80 -10.52
CA GLN A 29 -14.94 2.55 -9.30
C GLN A 29 -13.71 2.55 -8.39
N LEU A 30 -13.28 3.71 -7.94
CA LEU A 30 -12.07 3.86 -7.14
C LEU A 30 -12.39 4.49 -5.80
N VAL A 31 -12.10 3.76 -4.73
CA VAL A 31 -12.13 4.27 -3.36
C VAL A 31 -10.70 4.51 -2.90
N CYS A 32 -10.41 5.72 -2.45
CA CYS A 32 -9.12 6.11 -1.89
C CYS A 32 -9.23 6.18 -0.36
N LEU A 33 -8.47 5.35 0.34
CA LEU A 33 -8.34 5.37 1.79
C LEU A 33 -6.99 6.00 2.19
N ASP A 34 -7.02 7.10 2.94
CA ASP A 34 -5.79 7.78 3.38
C ASP A 34 -5.97 8.39 4.78
N ALA A 35 -4.97 8.24 5.62
CA ALA A 35 -4.99 8.78 6.97
C ALA A 35 -4.73 10.29 7.03
N LEU A 36 -4.23 10.89 5.93
CA LEU A 36 -3.80 12.28 5.84
C LEU A 36 -2.76 12.65 6.92
N THR A 37 -1.75 11.81 7.03
CA THR A 37 -0.57 12.09 7.86
C THR A 37 0.32 13.14 7.18
N TYR A 38 1.57 13.26 7.57
CA TYR A 38 2.48 14.29 7.04
C TYR A 38 2.67 14.26 5.50
N ALA A 39 2.51 13.10 4.87
CA ALA A 39 2.69 12.92 3.42
C ALA A 39 1.39 12.97 2.63
N GLY A 40 0.23 12.91 3.29
CA GLY A 40 -1.09 12.94 2.67
C GLY A 40 -1.62 14.37 2.52
N ASN A 41 -2.01 14.74 1.29
CA ASN A 41 -2.57 16.06 1.00
C ASN A 41 -3.78 15.95 0.08
N LEU A 42 -4.96 16.41 0.52
CA LEU A 42 -6.19 16.40 -0.28
C LEU A 42 -6.13 17.25 -1.54
N GLU A 43 -5.29 18.28 -1.57
CA GLU A 43 -5.09 19.08 -2.79
C GLU A 43 -4.53 18.23 -3.94
N THR A 44 -3.75 17.18 -3.63
CA THR A 44 -3.29 16.21 -4.61
C THR A 44 -4.45 15.54 -5.36
N LEU A 45 -5.60 15.34 -4.69
CA LEU A 45 -6.78 14.66 -5.24
C LEU A 45 -7.87 15.61 -5.76
N LYS A 46 -7.63 16.91 -5.79
CA LYS A 46 -8.64 17.94 -6.14
C LYS A 46 -9.34 17.67 -7.48
N GLY A 47 -8.59 17.23 -8.48
CA GLY A 47 -9.14 16.85 -9.79
C GLY A 47 -9.98 15.57 -9.73
N ALA A 48 -9.55 14.59 -8.93
CA ALA A 48 -10.23 13.29 -8.79
C ALA A 48 -11.64 13.43 -8.20
N PHE A 49 -11.87 14.40 -7.31
CA PHE A 49 -13.20 14.67 -6.74
C PHE A 49 -14.26 15.08 -7.77
N LYS A 50 -13.86 15.45 -8.99
CA LYS A 50 -14.80 15.74 -10.07
C LYS A 50 -15.28 14.49 -10.81
N ASN A 51 -14.61 13.36 -10.60
CA ASN A 51 -14.97 12.10 -11.24
C ASN A 51 -16.05 11.38 -10.41
N PRO A 52 -17.21 11.04 -10.99
CA PRO A 52 -18.30 10.37 -10.26
C PRO A 52 -17.94 8.97 -9.77
N ASN A 53 -16.90 8.36 -10.33
CA ASN A 53 -16.43 7.03 -9.95
C ASN A 53 -15.36 7.09 -8.84
N PHE A 54 -15.05 8.28 -8.30
CA PHE A 54 -14.08 8.45 -7.23
C PHE A 54 -14.75 8.72 -5.89
N LYS A 55 -14.34 7.96 -4.87
CA LYS A 55 -14.73 8.16 -3.46
C LYS A 55 -13.48 8.29 -2.60
N PHE A 56 -13.47 9.27 -1.70
CA PHE A 56 -12.40 9.42 -0.70
C PHE A 56 -12.93 9.05 0.69
N VAL A 57 -12.14 8.27 1.42
CA VAL A 57 -12.38 7.90 2.82
C VAL A 57 -11.16 8.30 3.64
N LYS A 58 -11.36 9.15 4.65
CA LYS A 58 -10.30 9.44 5.62
C LYS A 58 -10.23 8.34 6.66
N GLY A 59 -9.09 7.65 6.74
CA GLY A 59 -8.90 6.58 7.73
C GLY A 59 -7.50 5.98 7.69
N ASP A 60 -7.14 5.36 8.79
CA ASP A 60 -5.87 4.68 8.97
C ASP A 60 -6.05 3.18 8.69
N ILE A 61 -5.17 2.58 7.89
CA ILE A 61 -5.19 1.15 7.57
C ILE A 61 -5.02 0.26 8.81
N THR A 62 -4.50 0.79 9.91
CA THR A 62 -4.40 0.08 11.19
C THR A 62 -5.73 0.04 11.96
N ASN A 63 -6.71 0.86 11.56
CA ASN A 63 -8.04 0.82 12.15
C ASN A 63 -8.86 -0.34 11.58
N ARG A 64 -8.71 -1.51 12.21
CA ARG A 64 -9.36 -2.75 11.79
C ARG A 64 -10.88 -2.61 11.59
N LYS A 65 -11.55 -1.90 12.52
CA LYS A 65 -12.99 -1.72 12.43
C LYS A 65 -13.38 -0.98 11.16
N LEU A 66 -12.76 0.18 10.92
CA LEU A 66 -13.02 1.00 9.72
C LEU A 66 -12.72 0.23 8.43
N VAL A 67 -11.58 -0.47 8.37
CA VAL A 67 -11.21 -1.25 7.18
C VAL A 67 -12.24 -2.35 6.90
N PHE A 68 -12.66 -3.10 7.91
CA PHE A 68 -13.64 -4.18 7.73
C PHE A 68 -15.03 -3.66 7.34
N GLU A 69 -15.50 -2.56 7.95
CA GLU A 69 -16.74 -1.88 7.55
C GLU A 69 -16.67 -1.42 6.09
N LEU A 70 -15.54 -0.83 5.68
CA LEU A 70 -15.34 -0.37 4.30
C LEU A 70 -15.36 -1.54 3.28
N PHE A 71 -14.76 -2.68 3.61
CA PHE A 71 -14.78 -3.86 2.74
C PHE A 71 -16.18 -4.48 2.66
N GLU A 72 -16.94 -4.48 3.75
CA GLU A 72 -18.31 -4.98 3.78
C GLU A 72 -19.26 -4.10 2.95
N GLU A 73 -19.08 -2.77 2.99
CA GLU A 73 -19.90 -1.82 2.24
C GLU A 73 -19.59 -1.80 0.74
N GLU A 74 -18.32 -1.94 0.37
CA GLU A 74 -17.85 -1.63 -0.98
C GLU A 74 -17.57 -2.84 -1.86
N ASP A 75 -17.37 -4.03 -1.30
CA ASP A 75 -17.09 -5.28 -2.05
C ASP A 75 -15.97 -5.12 -3.10
N PHE A 76 -14.74 -4.97 -2.64
CA PHE A 76 -13.59 -4.66 -3.48
C PHE A 76 -13.08 -5.87 -4.28
N ASP A 77 -12.92 -5.70 -5.59
CA ASP A 77 -12.25 -6.68 -6.46
C ASP A 77 -10.72 -6.67 -6.28
N CYS A 78 -10.14 -5.48 -6.08
CA CYS A 78 -8.70 -5.32 -6.02
C CYS A 78 -8.28 -4.23 -5.01
N ILE A 79 -7.19 -4.48 -4.32
CA ILE A 79 -6.54 -3.51 -3.44
C ILE A 79 -5.15 -3.19 -3.97
N VAL A 80 -4.79 -1.90 -4.01
CA VAL A 80 -3.40 -1.45 -4.23
C VAL A 80 -2.95 -0.66 -3.02
N ASN A 81 -2.02 -1.25 -2.26
CA ASN A 81 -1.55 -0.70 -1.00
C ASN A 81 -0.31 0.17 -1.19
N PHE A 82 -0.51 1.50 -1.27
CA PHE A 82 0.57 2.50 -1.21
C PHE A 82 0.75 3.06 0.21
N ALA A 83 -0.21 2.85 1.12
CA ALA A 83 -0.13 3.39 2.47
C ALA A 83 1.09 2.82 3.21
N ALA A 84 2.00 3.69 3.58
CA ALA A 84 3.20 3.35 4.32
C ALA A 84 3.79 4.60 4.99
N GLU A 85 4.49 4.40 6.09
CA GLU A 85 5.54 5.31 6.53
C GLU A 85 6.79 5.04 5.68
N SER A 86 7.39 6.09 5.06
CA SER A 86 8.37 5.93 3.98
C SER A 86 9.68 6.73 4.17
N HIS A 87 9.92 7.37 5.30
CA HIS A 87 11.09 8.23 5.53
C HIS A 87 12.15 7.49 6.34
N VAL A 88 13.31 7.15 5.73
CA VAL A 88 14.38 6.37 6.39
C VAL A 88 14.85 7.04 7.67
N ASP A 89 15.22 8.34 7.65
CA ASP A 89 15.70 9.04 8.84
C ASP A 89 14.69 9.02 9.99
N ARG A 90 13.41 9.23 9.69
CA ARG A 90 12.32 9.11 10.67
C ARG A 90 12.17 7.69 11.22
N SER A 91 12.49 6.67 10.44
CA SER A 91 12.43 5.28 10.91
C SER A 91 13.51 4.98 11.94
N ILE A 92 14.65 5.70 11.90
CA ILE A 92 15.72 5.59 12.88
C ILE A 92 15.30 6.26 14.20
N GLU A 93 14.63 7.42 14.11
CA GLU A 93 14.19 8.17 15.29
C GLU A 93 12.95 7.54 15.98
N ALA A 94 12.01 7.03 15.20
CA ALA A 94 10.72 6.51 15.69
C ALA A 94 10.29 5.24 14.93
N PRO A 95 10.98 4.10 15.10
CA PRO A 95 10.71 2.88 14.34
C PRO A 95 9.32 2.28 14.59
N GLU A 96 8.73 2.50 15.76
CA GLU A 96 7.43 1.94 16.14
C GLU A 96 6.30 2.34 15.17
N VAL A 97 6.32 3.58 14.66
CA VAL A 97 5.30 4.07 13.72
C VAL A 97 5.35 3.28 12.41
N PHE A 98 6.57 2.93 11.97
CA PHE A 98 6.80 2.12 10.77
C PHE A 98 6.30 0.68 10.95
N LEU A 99 6.59 0.05 12.09
CA LEU A 99 6.09 -1.28 12.41
C LEU A 99 4.56 -1.30 12.44
N LYS A 100 3.96 -0.30 13.09
CA LYS A 100 2.51 -0.18 13.19
C LYS A 100 1.87 -0.01 11.81
N THR A 101 2.31 0.98 11.03
CA THR A 101 1.68 1.28 9.74
C THR A 101 2.02 0.21 8.70
N ASN A 102 3.31 -0.09 8.50
CA ASN A 102 3.73 -0.92 7.38
C ASN A 102 3.45 -2.41 7.61
N ILE A 103 3.54 -2.91 8.85
CA ILE A 103 3.32 -4.32 9.15
C ILE A 103 1.89 -4.56 9.61
N LEU A 104 1.48 -3.94 10.74
CA LEU A 104 0.14 -4.19 11.28
C LEU A 104 -0.97 -3.65 10.36
N GLY A 105 -0.76 -2.49 9.72
CA GLY A 105 -1.70 -1.95 8.74
C GLY A 105 -1.86 -2.87 7.54
N THR A 106 -0.76 -3.39 6.98
CA THR A 106 -0.79 -4.38 5.90
C THR A 106 -1.50 -5.67 6.32
N GLN A 107 -1.24 -6.16 7.55
CA GLN A 107 -1.92 -7.32 8.10
C GLN A 107 -3.44 -7.12 8.18
N VAL A 108 -3.91 -5.95 8.60
CA VAL A 108 -5.34 -5.64 8.66
C VAL A 108 -5.99 -5.69 7.27
N LEU A 109 -5.32 -5.15 6.25
CA LEU A 109 -5.79 -5.21 4.86
C LEU A 109 -5.82 -6.64 4.33
N LEU A 110 -4.78 -7.44 4.59
CA LEU A 110 -4.71 -8.84 4.17
C LEU A 110 -5.80 -9.70 4.83
N ASP A 111 -6.07 -9.47 6.14
CA ASP A 111 -7.18 -10.12 6.84
C ASP A 111 -8.53 -9.79 6.20
N ALA A 112 -8.73 -8.52 5.83
CA ALA A 112 -9.96 -8.09 5.16
C ALA A 112 -10.07 -8.75 3.77
N CYS A 113 -9.00 -8.76 2.97
CA CYS A 113 -8.97 -9.45 1.67
C CYS A 113 -9.34 -10.93 1.81
N ASN A 114 -8.75 -11.61 2.79
CA ASN A 114 -9.02 -13.02 3.03
C ASN A 114 -10.48 -13.28 3.47
N LYS A 115 -11.01 -12.43 4.36
CA LYS A 115 -12.38 -12.56 4.86
C LYS A 115 -13.44 -12.31 3.78
N PHE A 116 -13.23 -11.27 2.95
CA PHE A 116 -14.22 -10.83 1.96
C PHE A 116 -13.98 -11.38 0.55
N GLY A 117 -12.92 -12.18 0.35
CA GLY A 117 -12.67 -12.89 -0.91
C GLY A 117 -12.20 -11.98 -2.05
N THR A 118 -11.45 -10.93 -1.74
CA THR A 118 -10.90 -10.01 -2.75
C THR A 118 -10.05 -10.73 -3.78
N GLU A 119 -10.24 -10.45 -5.07
CA GLU A 119 -9.57 -11.14 -6.19
C GLU A 119 -8.06 -10.84 -6.29
N ARG A 120 -7.60 -9.67 -5.80
CA ARG A 120 -6.19 -9.27 -5.87
C ARG A 120 -5.82 -8.27 -4.77
N PHE A 121 -4.73 -8.57 -4.07
CA PHE A 121 -4.01 -7.62 -3.23
C PHE A 121 -2.66 -7.29 -3.85
N HIS A 122 -2.41 -6.03 -4.19
CA HIS A 122 -1.15 -5.56 -4.72
C HIS A 122 -0.40 -4.74 -3.67
N GLN A 123 0.71 -5.28 -3.17
CA GLN A 123 1.60 -4.60 -2.23
C GLN A 123 2.65 -3.79 -3.00
N VAL A 124 2.68 -2.49 -2.79
CA VAL A 124 3.75 -1.64 -3.32
C VAL A 124 4.91 -1.64 -2.34
N SER A 125 6.04 -2.16 -2.78
CA SER A 125 7.27 -2.28 -2.00
C SER A 125 8.32 -1.23 -2.37
N THR A 126 9.58 -1.49 -2.11
CA THR A 126 10.75 -0.65 -2.38
C THR A 126 11.97 -1.53 -2.66
N ASP A 127 12.88 -1.05 -3.48
CA ASP A 127 14.18 -1.68 -3.74
C ASP A 127 15.08 -1.71 -2.48
N GLU A 128 14.85 -0.83 -1.52
CA GLU A 128 15.60 -0.82 -0.25
C GLU A 128 15.44 -2.11 0.56
N VAL A 129 14.47 -2.96 0.23
CA VAL A 129 14.35 -4.29 0.86
C VAL A 129 15.51 -5.21 0.50
N TYR A 130 16.21 -4.93 -0.61
CA TYR A 130 17.36 -5.70 -1.08
C TYR A 130 18.71 -5.20 -0.54
N GLY A 131 18.73 -4.05 0.14
CA GLY A 131 19.94 -3.47 0.75
C GLY A 131 20.65 -2.48 -0.17
N ASP A 132 21.97 -2.49 -0.12
CA ASP A 132 22.81 -1.51 -0.81
C ASP A 132 23.64 -2.18 -1.92
N LEU A 133 23.81 -1.46 -3.04
CA LEU A 133 24.76 -1.84 -4.08
C LEU A 133 26.08 -1.09 -3.91
N PRO A 134 27.23 -1.75 -4.14
CA PRO A 134 28.53 -1.08 -4.12
C PRO A 134 28.60 0.03 -5.18
N LEU A 135 29.06 1.22 -4.78
CA LEU A 135 29.14 2.39 -5.68
C LEU A 135 30.16 2.21 -6.81
N ASP A 136 31.12 1.34 -6.64
CA ASP A 136 32.17 1.01 -7.62
C ASP A 136 31.77 -0.12 -8.59
N ARG A 137 30.54 -0.64 -8.47
CA ARG A 137 30.00 -1.72 -9.29
C ARG A 137 28.71 -1.32 -10.01
N PRO A 138 28.77 -0.40 -11.01
CA PRO A 138 27.60 0.07 -11.76
C PRO A 138 26.95 -1.00 -12.62
N ASP A 139 27.57 -2.15 -12.76
CA ASP A 139 27.08 -3.33 -13.48
C ASP A 139 26.08 -4.15 -12.66
N LEU A 140 26.03 -3.94 -11.34
CA LEU A 140 25.10 -4.65 -10.46
C LEU A 140 23.73 -3.97 -10.41
N MET A 141 22.69 -4.79 -10.43
CA MET A 141 21.28 -4.37 -10.31
C MET A 141 20.54 -5.36 -9.41
N PHE A 142 19.52 -4.87 -8.73
CA PHE A 142 18.56 -5.74 -8.06
C PHE A 142 17.66 -6.43 -9.08
N THR A 143 17.29 -7.66 -8.78
CA THR A 143 16.31 -8.45 -9.54
C THR A 143 15.30 -9.06 -8.57
N GLU A 144 14.25 -9.66 -9.09
CA GLU A 144 13.23 -10.35 -8.29
C GLU A 144 13.79 -11.57 -7.52
N GLU A 145 14.98 -12.06 -7.90
CA GLU A 145 15.67 -13.15 -7.23
C GLU A 145 16.67 -12.67 -6.17
N THR A 146 16.89 -11.35 -6.06
CA THR A 146 17.82 -10.78 -5.07
C THR A 146 17.32 -11.08 -3.65
N PRO A 147 18.14 -11.67 -2.78
CA PRO A 147 17.76 -11.93 -1.39
C PRO A 147 17.43 -10.64 -0.64
N ILE A 148 16.44 -10.71 0.24
CA ILE A 148 16.10 -9.60 1.14
C ILE A 148 17.26 -9.39 2.13
N HIS A 149 17.79 -8.15 2.16
CA HIS A 149 18.90 -7.76 3.01
C HIS A 149 18.77 -6.29 3.45
N THR A 150 17.87 -6.04 4.39
CA THR A 150 17.47 -4.68 4.79
C THR A 150 18.54 -3.95 5.58
N SER A 151 18.69 -2.63 5.35
CA SER A 151 19.71 -1.78 5.98
C SER A 151 19.13 -0.73 6.95
N SER A 152 17.79 -0.61 7.05
CA SER A 152 17.14 0.38 7.91
C SER A 152 15.87 -0.17 8.57
N PRO A 153 15.34 0.46 9.66
CA PRO A 153 14.04 0.10 10.21
C PRO A 153 12.90 0.28 9.20
N TYR A 154 12.98 1.28 8.30
CA TYR A 154 12.05 1.44 7.19
C TYR A 154 12.08 0.23 6.26
N SER A 155 13.24 -0.10 5.68
CA SER A 155 13.36 -1.22 4.76
C SER A 155 12.99 -2.56 5.41
N ALA A 156 13.33 -2.75 6.69
CA ALA A 156 12.92 -3.92 7.46
C ALA A 156 11.39 -4.01 7.61
N SER A 157 10.72 -2.88 7.86
CA SER A 157 9.26 -2.85 7.95
C SER A 157 8.57 -3.14 6.62
N LYS A 158 9.15 -2.66 5.50
CA LYS A 158 8.64 -2.94 4.15
C LYS A 158 8.85 -4.40 3.76
N ALA A 159 10.05 -4.95 3.98
CA ALA A 159 10.34 -6.36 3.76
C ALA A 159 9.43 -7.27 4.59
N SER A 160 9.15 -6.89 5.84
CA SER A 160 8.22 -7.64 6.70
C SER A 160 6.79 -7.64 6.13
N ALA A 161 6.33 -6.52 5.59
CA ALA A 161 5.03 -6.44 4.93
C ALA A 161 4.96 -7.34 3.68
N ASP A 162 6.03 -7.37 2.87
CA ASP A 162 6.13 -8.22 1.67
C ASP A 162 6.12 -9.71 2.05
N LEU A 163 6.94 -10.09 3.04
CA LEU A 163 6.98 -11.47 3.55
C LEU A 163 5.65 -11.89 4.15
N LEU A 164 4.93 -10.97 4.83
CA LEU A 164 3.62 -11.22 5.37
C LEU A 164 2.60 -11.47 4.25
N ALA A 165 2.61 -10.66 3.20
CA ALA A 165 1.74 -10.83 2.03
C ALA A 165 1.97 -12.21 1.36
N LEU A 166 3.23 -12.59 1.15
CA LEU A 166 3.58 -13.91 0.62
C LEU A 166 3.15 -15.06 1.54
N ALA A 167 3.26 -14.88 2.87
CA ALA A 167 2.79 -15.85 3.85
C ALA A 167 1.27 -16.03 3.80
N TYR A 168 0.50 -14.95 3.61
CA TYR A 168 -0.95 -15.01 3.44
C TYR A 168 -1.35 -15.74 2.16
N ASN A 169 -0.63 -15.51 1.07
CA ASN A 169 -0.85 -16.27 -0.16
C ASN A 169 -0.63 -17.77 0.06
N ARG A 170 0.49 -18.14 0.69
CA ARG A 170 0.85 -19.55 0.91
C ARG A 170 -0.06 -20.25 1.90
N THR A 171 -0.51 -19.54 2.95
CA THR A 171 -1.26 -20.15 4.07
C THR A 171 -2.76 -20.15 3.81
N PHE A 172 -3.28 -19.06 3.26
CA PHE A 172 -4.73 -18.85 3.11
C PHE A 172 -5.16 -18.82 1.64
N GLY A 173 -4.23 -18.82 0.68
CA GLY A 173 -4.55 -18.67 -0.74
C GLY A 173 -4.94 -17.26 -1.13
N THR A 174 -4.72 -16.24 -0.28
CA THR A 174 -5.01 -14.84 -0.60
C THR A 174 -4.24 -14.43 -1.85
N PRO A 175 -4.89 -13.91 -2.90
CA PRO A 175 -4.22 -13.56 -4.17
C PRO A 175 -3.39 -12.28 -4.01
N VAL A 176 -2.07 -12.39 -3.85
CA VAL A 176 -1.16 -11.25 -3.67
C VAL A 176 -0.20 -11.11 -4.82
#